data_2bef1bd22259f594e2828396691b79b0
#
_entry.id   2bef1bd22259f594e2828396691b79b0
#
_cell.length_a   1.000
_cell.length_b   1.000
_cell.length_c   1.000
_cell.angle_alpha   90.00
_cell.angle_beta   90.00
_cell.angle_gamma   90.00
#
_symmetry.space_group_name_H-M   'P 1'
#
loop_
_entity.id
_entity.type
_entity.pdbx_description
1 polymer ?
#
loop_
_entity_poly.entity_id
_entity_poly.type
_entity_poly.pdbx_seq_one_letter_code
_entity_poly.pdbx_strand_id
1 'polypeptide(L)'
;FICTQKDIDENPKKYKPILERLGEENYWVIHYDDYVSELKGKTVHKYKADTKTTCYFVKNKRNEDDTIIKKSMGIIPTVLQTLLEQRKATRKRIKLTDDENKKKVLDGFQLAYKVTANSVYGQMGAKTSSVFFKKIAACTTAIGRERIYDAEKGVKEWAMAENYNLPEVIYGDTDSVFVKFSRKHHETNQILEGKEALKYCICLLYTSDAADE
;
A
#
# COMPACT_ATOMS: atom_id res chain seq x y z
N PHE A 1 -14.20 -0.86 10.13
CA PHE A 1 -13.85 -2.05 10.91
C PHE A 1 -15.11 -2.70 11.46
N ILE A 2 -15.22 -4.01 11.31
CA ILE A 2 -16.35 -4.78 11.83
C ILE A 2 -15.91 -5.49 13.12
N CYS A 3 -14.98 -6.43 12.99
CA CYS A 3 -14.50 -7.28 14.08
C CYS A 3 -13.18 -7.97 13.70
N THR A 4 -12.60 -8.69 14.62
CA THR A 4 -11.54 -9.70 14.38
C THR A 4 -12.11 -11.10 14.39
N GLN A 5 -11.33 -12.09 13.92
CA GLN A 5 -11.69 -13.50 14.07
C GLN A 5 -11.89 -13.87 15.55
N LYS A 6 -11.02 -13.38 16.42
CA LYS A 6 -11.15 -13.58 17.86
C LYS A 6 -12.49 -13.06 18.43
N ASP A 7 -12.94 -11.87 17.97
CA ASP A 7 -14.24 -11.32 18.38
C ASP A 7 -15.40 -12.24 17.93
N ILE A 8 -15.28 -12.89 16.73
CA ILE A 8 -16.27 -13.84 16.22
C ILE A 8 -16.28 -15.10 17.07
N ASP A 9 -15.11 -15.62 17.42
CA ASP A 9 -14.97 -16.86 18.21
C ASP A 9 -15.51 -16.67 19.64
N GLU A 10 -15.26 -15.51 20.25
CA GLU A 10 -15.75 -15.17 21.58
C GLU A 10 -17.26 -14.83 21.59
N ASN A 11 -17.79 -14.20 20.56
CA ASN A 11 -19.18 -13.74 20.47
C ASN A 11 -19.83 -14.05 19.10
N PRO A 12 -19.96 -15.34 18.73
CA PRO A 12 -20.46 -15.73 17.40
C PRO A 12 -21.89 -15.26 17.14
N LYS A 13 -22.74 -15.23 18.15
CA LYS A 13 -24.15 -14.77 18.03
C LYS A 13 -24.26 -13.28 17.63
N LYS A 14 -23.25 -12.47 17.92
CA LYS A 14 -23.22 -11.05 17.60
C LYS A 14 -22.68 -10.79 16.21
N TYR A 15 -21.57 -11.41 15.82
CA TYR A 15 -20.80 -11.03 14.66
C TYR A 15 -21.13 -11.86 13.41
N LYS A 16 -21.44 -13.16 13.53
CA LYS A 16 -21.81 -13.99 12.38
C LYS A 16 -23.01 -13.43 11.60
N PRO A 17 -24.14 -13.07 12.25
CA PRO A 17 -25.28 -12.50 11.52
C PRO A 17 -24.97 -11.18 10.81
N ILE A 18 -24.01 -10.40 11.30
CA ILE A 18 -23.56 -9.15 10.64
C ILE A 18 -22.84 -9.47 9.35
N LEU A 19 -21.90 -10.42 9.37
CA LEU A 19 -21.11 -10.83 8.21
C LEU A 19 -22.00 -11.52 7.16
N GLU A 20 -22.91 -12.41 7.58
CA GLU A 20 -23.87 -13.08 6.72
C GLU A 20 -24.79 -12.07 6.00
N ARG A 21 -25.29 -11.05 6.73
CA ARG A 21 -26.13 -10.01 6.15
C ARG A 21 -25.39 -9.09 5.19
N LEU A 22 -24.08 -8.86 5.40
CA LEU A 22 -23.25 -8.07 4.50
C LEU A 22 -22.94 -8.81 3.21
N GLY A 23 -22.71 -10.12 3.26
CA GLY A 23 -22.17 -10.92 2.16
C GLY A 23 -20.65 -10.76 2.01
N GLU A 24 -19.99 -11.81 1.58
CA GLU A 24 -18.50 -11.86 1.50
C GLU A 24 -17.93 -10.82 0.52
N GLU A 25 -18.68 -10.49 -0.51
CA GLU A 25 -18.30 -9.49 -1.51
C GLU A 25 -18.23 -8.05 -0.94
N ASN A 26 -18.85 -7.77 0.21
CA ASN A 26 -19.00 -6.43 0.78
C ASN A 26 -18.06 -6.14 1.96
N TYR A 27 -17.13 -7.03 2.25
CA TYR A 27 -16.08 -6.75 3.23
C TYR A 27 -14.71 -7.26 2.78
N TRP A 28 -13.65 -6.65 3.35
CA TRP A 28 -12.28 -7.08 3.20
C TRP A 28 -11.88 -7.95 4.38
N VAL A 29 -11.15 -9.03 4.11
CA VAL A 29 -10.48 -9.85 5.12
C VAL A 29 -8.99 -9.57 5.02
N ILE A 30 -8.40 -9.05 6.10
CA ILE A 30 -7.00 -8.66 6.14
C ILE A 30 -6.32 -9.36 7.30
N HIS A 31 -5.17 -9.95 7.02
CA HIS A 31 -4.35 -10.64 8.01
C HIS A 31 -3.09 -9.83 8.32
N TYR A 32 -2.70 -9.77 9.58
CA TYR A 32 -1.38 -9.26 9.95
C TYR A 32 -0.72 -10.17 10.97
N ASP A 33 0.62 -10.20 10.92
CA ASP A 33 1.42 -11.00 11.84
C ASP A 33 1.40 -10.39 13.23
N ASP A 34 1.20 -11.20 14.25
CA ASP A 34 1.34 -10.79 15.65
C ASP A 34 2.81 -10.77 16.06
N TYR A 35 3.15 -9.88 16.97
CA TYR A 35 4.49 -9.77 17.54
C TYR A 35 4.41 -9.91 19.06
N VAL A 36 5.24 -10.78 19.59
CA VAL A 36 5.45 -10.97 21.03
C VAL A 36 6.66 -10.17 21.47
N SER A 37 6.57 -9.57 22.64
CA SER A 37 7.67 -8.83 23.26
C SER A 37 8.09 -9.56 24.51
N GLU A 38 9.35 -9.96 24.60
CA GLU A 38 9.95 -10.55 25.79
C GLU A 38 11.00 -9.63 26.38
N LEU A 39 11.00 -9.54 27.70
CA LEU A 39 12.03 -8.82 28.44
C LEU A 39 13.19 -9.77 28.72
N LYS A 40 14.34 -9.56 28.07
CA LYS A 40 15.60 -10.28 28.34
C LYS A 40 16.58 -9.34 29.02
N GLY A 41 16.71 -9.46 30.34
CA GLY A 41 17.48 -8.53 31.17
C GLY A 41 16.83 -7.15 31.17
N LYS A 42 17.55 -6.11 30.67
CA LYS A 42 17.05 -4.72 30.54
C LYS A 42 16.52 -4.38 29.13
N THR A 43 16.57 -5.32 28.17
CA THR A 43 16.22 -5.09 26.77
C THR A 43 14.94 -5.82 26.40
N VAL A 44 14.04 -5.11 25.72
CA VAL A 44 12.81 -5.69 25.16
C VAL A 44 13.11 -6.23 23.76
N HIS A 45 13.02 -7.54 23.60
CA HIS A 45 13.13 -8.21 22.31
C HIS A 45 11.74 -8.44 21.73
N LYS A 46 11.58 -8.11 20.44
CA LYS A 46 10.34 -8.37 19.69
C LYS A 46 10.61 -9.41 18.63
N TYR A 47 9.78 -10.42 18.57
CA TYR A 47 9.83 -11.43 17.53
C TYR A 47 8.43 -11.71 17.00
N LYS A 48 8.38 -12.19 15.75
CA LYS A 48 7.13 -12.56 15.10
C LYS A 48 6.55 -13.77 15.81
N ALA A 49 5.26 -13.71 16.17
CA ALA A 49 4.54 -14.85 16.69
C ALA A 49 4.10 -15.78 15.54
N ASP A 50 3.82 -17.04 15.87
CA ASP A 50 3.27 -17.99 14.90
C ASP A 50 1.79 -17.71 14.59
N THR A 51 1.18 -16.77 15.30
CA THR A 51 -0.23 -16.39 15.16
C THR A 51 -0.38 -15.16 14.24
N LYS A 52 -1.51 -15.12 13.51
CA LYS A 52 -1.94 -13.98 12.72
C LYS A 52 -3.29 -13.48 13.21
N THR A 53 -3.43 -12.18 13.33
CA THR A 53 -4.74 -11.58 13.59
C THR A 53 -5.46 -11.32 12.28
N THR A 54 -6.68 -11.86 12.16
CA THR A 54 -7.58 -11.63 11.03
C THR A 54 -8.58 -10.53 11.38
N CYS A 55 -8.71 -9.54 10.50
CA CYS A 55 -9.60 -8.40 10.65
C CYS A 55 -10.57 -8.30 9.49
N TYR A 56 -11.81 -7.90 9.78
CA TYR A 56 -12.88 -7.72 8.82
C TYR A 56 -13.24 -6.24 8.70
N PHE A 57 -13.24 -5.70 7.46
CA PHE A 57 -13.54 -4.29 7.16
C PHE A 57 -14.61 -4.19 6.10
N VAL A 58 -15.63 -3.36 6.33
CA VAL A 58 -16.66 -3.07 5.32
C VAL A 58 -16.03 -2.40 4.11
N LYS A 59 -16.38 -2.84 2.92
CA LYS A 59 -16.04 -2.15 1.67
C LYS A 59 -16.91 -0.91 1.49
N ASN A 60 -16.33 0.14 0.92
CA ASN A 60 -17.11 1.29 0.47
C ASN A 60 -17.99 0.87 -0.71
N LYS A 61 -19.22 1.32 -0.71
CA LYS A 61 -20.12 1.10 -1.88
C LYS A 61 -19.60 1.91 -3.06
N ARG A 62 -19.72 1.32 -4.26
CA ARG A 62 -19.34 1.94 -5.53
C ARG A 62 -20.56 2.07 -6.44
N ASN A 63 -20.53 3.04 -7.33
CA ASN A 63 -21.47 3.20 -8.44
C ASN A 63 -21.12 2.21 -9.57
N GLU A 64 -21.95 2.16 -10.60
CA GLU A 64 -21.72 1.36 -11.81
C GLU A 64 -20.42 1.74 -12.55
N ASP A 65 -19.99 2.99 -12.46
CA ASP A 65 -18.73 3.52 -13.00
C ASP A 65 -17.51 3.32 -12.08
N ASP A 66 -17.63 2.43 -11.09
CA ASP A 66 -16.60 2.10 -10.07
C ASP A 66 -16.21 3.26 -9.13
N THR A 67 -16.89 4.41 -9.19
CA THR A 67 -16.65 5.52 -8.25
C THR A 67 -17.23 5.24 -6.86
N ILE A 68 -16.49 5.66 -5.82
CA ILE A 68 -16.91 5.44 -4.44
C ILE A 68 -18.09 6.35 -4.08
N ILE A 69 -19.17 5.78 -3.54
CA ILE A 69 -20.31 6.55 -3.02
C ILE A 69 -19.88 7.21 -1.71
N LYS A 70 -19.66 8.53 -1.72
CA LYS A 70 -19.16 9.28 -0.56
C LYS A 70 -20.00 9.07 0.72
N LYS A 71 -21.32 8.93 0.60
CA LYS A 71 -22.20 8.65 1.74
C LYS A 71 -21.99 7.28 2.40
N SER A 72 -21.30 6.33 1.71
CA SER A 72 -20.99 5.01 2.25
C SER A 72 -19.67 4.97 3.03
N MET A 73 -18.88 6.05 2.97
CA MET A 73 -17.58 6.12 3.61
C MET A 73 -17.70 6.47 5.10
N GLY A 74 -16.84 5.87 5.90
CA GLY A 74 -16.65 6.29 7.30
C GLY A 74 -15.96 7.66 7.41
N ILE A 75 -15.92 8.22 8.60
CA ILE A 75 -15.34 9.56 8.86
C ILE A 75 -13.89 9.65 8.42
N ILE A 76 -13.02 8.73 8.88
CA ILE A 76 -11.58 8.75 8.56
C ILE A 76 -11.30 8.60 7.06
N PRO A 77 -11.89 7.61 6.35
CA PRO A 77 -11.76 7.55 4.90
C PRO A 77 -12.23 8.80 4.18
N THR A 78 -13.32 9.44 4.62
CA THR A 78 -13.83 10.69 4.04
C THR A 78 -12.83 11.83 4.20
N VAL A 79 -12.25 12.00 5.38
CA VAL A 79 -11.23 13.02 5.64
C VAL A 79 -10.00 12.78 4.77
N LEU A 80 -9.49 11.55 4.70
CA LEU A 80 -8.34 11.19 3.87
C LEU A 80 -8.61 11.43 2.39
N GLN A 81 -9.78 11.02 1.88
CA GLN A 81 -10.19 11.26 0.50
C GLN A 81 -10.19 12.77 0.18
N THR A 82 -10.77 13.59 1.05
CA THR A 82 -10.80 15.05 0.88
C THR A 82 -9.39 15.64 0.82
N LEU A 83 -8.48 15.22 1.71
CA LEU A 83 -7.08 15.69 1.71
C LEU A 83 -6.34 15.29 0.43
N LEU A 84 -6.54 14.06 -0.06
CA LEU A 84 -5.95 13.58 -1.31
C LEU A 84 -6.50 14.33 -2.54
N GLU A 85 -7.81 14.59 -2.60
CA GLU A 85 -8.45 15.37 -3.66
C GLU A 85 -7.91 16.80 -3.69
N GLN A 86 -7.82 17.46 -2.53
CA GLN A 86 -7.25 18.81 -2.40
C GLN A 86 -5.78 18.86 -2.84
N ARG A 87 -4.99 17.86 -2.44
CA ARG A 87 -3.60 17.75 -2.87
C ARG A 87 -3.50 17.59 -4.39
N LYS A 88 -4.31 16.71 -5.00
CA LYS A 88 -4.35 16.49 -6.46
C LYS A 88 -4.74 17.77 -7.20
N ALA A 89 -5.76 18.48 -6.73
CA ALA A 89 -6.20 19.75 -7.30
C ALA A 89 -5.10 20.83 -7.19
N THR A 90 -4.44 20.95 -6.04
CA THR A 90 -3.35 21.90 -5.83
C THR A 90 -2.16 21.61 -6.75
N ARG A 91 -1.76 20.34 -6.91
CA ARG A 91 -0.70 19.95 -7.85
C ARG A 91 -1.05 20.28 -9.32
N LYS A 92 -2.33 20.15 -9.72
CA LYS A 92 -2.77 20.61 -11.05
C LYS A 92 -2.63 22.14 -11.20
N ARG A 93 -3.01 22.91 -10.17
CA ARG A 93 -2.87 24.38 -10.18
C ARG A 93 -1.41 24.82 -10.27
N ILE A 94 -0.48 24.13 -9.59
CA ILE A 94 0.97 24.41 -9.70
C ILE A 94 1.42 24.30 -11.17
N LYS A 95 0.98 23.26 -11.89
CA LYS A 95 1.35 23.05 -13.30
C LYS A 95 0.80 24.13 -14.27
N LEU A 96 -0.32 24.76 -13.90
CA LEU A 96 -1.01 25.76 -14.70
C LEU A 96 -0.65 27.21 -14.33
N THR A 97 0.22 27.41 -13.35
CA THR A 97 0.59 28.73 -12.86
C THR A 97 2.00 29.07 -13.33
N ASP A 98 2.18 30.24 -13.94
CA ASP A 98 3.50 30.74 -14.36
C ASP A 98 4.20 31.58 -13.28
N ASP A 99 3.44 32.11 -12.31
CA ASP A 99 3.95 32.93 -11.21
C ASP A 99 4.69 32.07 -10.18
N GLU A 100 6.00 32.24 -10.08
CA GLU A 100 6.89 31.49 -9.19
C GLU A 100 6.56 31.68 -7.71
N ASN A 101 6.07 32.84 -7.28
CA ASN A 101 5.66 33.06 -5.90
C ASN A 101 4.39 32.27 -5.56
N LYS A 102 3.42 32.27 -6.48
CA LYS A 102 2.23 31.41 -6.33
C LYS A 102 2.55 29.94 -6.34
N LYS A 103 3.51 29.48 -7.19
CA LYS A 103 3.97 28.08 -7.18
C LYS A 103 4.50 27.68 -5.82
N LYS A 104 5.35 28.50 -5.20
CA LYS A 104 5.92 28.24 -3.86
C LYS A 104 4.84 28.12 -2.78
N VAL A 105 3.86 29.03 -2.80
CA VAL A 105 2.73 28.98 -1.85
C VAL A 105 1.88 27.73 -2.07
N LEU A 106 1.54 27.41 -3.31
CA LEU A 106 0.77 26.20 -3.65
C LEU A 106 1.54 24.91 -3.28
N ASP A 107 2.87 24.91 -3.45
CA ASP A 107 3.71 23.79 -3.05
C ASP A 107 3.67 23.57 -1.53
N GLY A 108 3.70 24.65 -0.74
CA GLY A 108 3.45 24.60 0.70
C GLY A 108 2.10 23.97 1.06
N PHE A 109 1.02 24.35 0.36
CA PHE A 109 -0.31 23.76 0.59
C PHE A 109 -0.35 22.26 0.24
N GLN A 110 0.21 21.83 -0.92
CA GLN A 110 0.20 20.40 -1.28
C GLN A 110 1.03 19.57 -0.29
N LEU A 111 2.11 20.14 0.25
CA LEU A 111 2.91 19.49 1.29
C LEU A 111 2.12 19.38 2.61
N ALA A 112 1.43 20.44 3.01
CA ALA A 112 0.56 20.44 4.20
C ALA A 112 -0.51 19.32 4.11
N TYR A 113 -1.20 19.19 2.99
CA TYR A 113 -2.16 18.11 2.78
C TYR A 113 -1.52 16.72 2.89
N LYS A 114 -0.31 16.52 2.31
CA LYS A 114 0.44 15.27 2.44
C LYS A 114 0.77 14.95 3.90
N VAL A 115 1.32 15.91 4.63
CA VAL A 115 1.74 15.73 6.02
C VAL A 115 0.53 15.44 6.90
N THR A 116 -0.58 16.17 6.72
CA THR A 116 -1.81 15.95 7.48
C THR A 116 -2.38 14.55 7.25
N ALA A 117 -2.45 14.11 5.98
CA ALA A 117 -2.93 12.76 5.66
C ALA A 117 -2.07 11.66 6.31
N ASN A 118 -0.72 11.80 6.24
CA ASN A 118 0.19 10.85 6.86
C ASN A 118 0.10 10.89 8.40
N SER A 119 -0.17 12.07 8.99
CA SER A 119 -0.35 12.21 10.44
C SER A 119 -1.58 11.46 10.95
N VAL A 120 -2.66 11.40 10.19
CA VAL A 120 -3.86 10.60 10.56
C VAL A 120 -3.47 9.12 10.75
N TYR A 121 -2.71 8.56 9.82
CA TYR A 121 -2.21 7.19 9.95
C TYR A 121 -1.27 7.03 11.16
N GLY A 122 -0.32 7.95 11.34
CA GLY A 122 0.60 7.94 12.47
C GLY A 122 -0.11 7.97 13.82
N GLN A 123 -1.16 8.80 13.94
CA GLN A 123 -1.97 8.89 15.15
C GLN A 123 -2.75 7.61 15.44
N MET A 124 -3.28 6.93 14.42
CA MET A 124 -3.92 5.62 14.61
C MET A 124 -2.95 4.55 15.15
N GLY A 125 -1.65 4.67 14.85
CA GLY A 125 -0.61 3.76 15.36
C GLY A 125 -0.06 4.15 16.75
N ALA A 126 -0.23 5.39 17.19
CA ALA A 126 0.33 5.92 18.42
C ALA A 126 -0.57 5.67 19.63
N LYS A 127 -0.06 4.94 20.63
CA LYS A 127 -0.82 4.57 21.86
C LYS A 127 -1.33 5.78 22.66
N THR A 128 -0.67 6.92 22.54
CA THR A 128 -1.02 8.17 23.25
C THR A 128 -2.07 9.01 22.53
N SER A 129 -2.45 8.62 21.31
CA SER A 129 -3.44 9.34 20.50
C SER A 129 -4.86 9.00 20.92
N SER A 130 -5.73 10.03 20.92
CA SER A 130 -7.19 9.86 21.15
C SER A 130 -7.89 9.02 20.07
N VAL A 131 -7.28 8.92 18.87
CA VAL A 131 -7.78 8.12 17.74
C VAL A 131 -6.97 6.82 17.55
N PHE A 132 -6.28 6.37 18.59
CA PHE A 132 -5.48 5.15 18.53
C PHE A 132 -6.33 3.94 18.14
N PHE A 133 -5.92 3.27 17.06
CA PHE A 133 -6.54 2.03 16.60
C PHE A 133 -5.51 1.10 15.94
N LYS A 134 -4.78 0.38 16.79
CA LYS A 134 -3.68 -0.52 16.39
C LYS A 134 -4.02 -1.43 15.22
N LYS A 135 -5.24 -1.99 15.17
CA LYS A 135 -5.66 -2.96 14.16
C LYS A 135 -5.64 -2.34 12.74
N ILE A 136 -6.12 -1.09 12.58
CA ILE A 136 -6.06 -0.37 11.29
C ILE A 136 -4.60 -0.14 10.90
N ALA A 137 -3.76 0.38 11.80
CA ALA A 137 -2.37 0.64 11.51
C ALA A 137 -1.61 -0.64 11.12
N ALA A 138 -1.85 -1.75 11.82
CA ALA A 138 -1.24 -3.05 11.52
C ALA A 138 -1.71 -3.60 10.16
N CYS A 139 -3.01 -3.53 9.84
CA CYS A 139 -3.55 -3.95 8.55
C CYS A 139 -3.00 -3.12 7.40
N THR A 140 -2.89 -1.79 7.56
CA THR A 140 -2.31 -0.91 6.53
C THR A 140 -0.86 -1.30 6.21
N THR A 141 -0.06 -1.57 7.25
CA THR A 141 1.34 -2.03 7.05
C THR A 141 1.41 -3.42 6.43
N ALA A 142 0.48 -4.32 6.78
CA ALA A 142 0.41 -5.66 6.20
C ALA A 142 0.10 -5.60 4.71
N ILE A 143 -0.90 -4.80 4.30
CA ILE A 143 -1.23 -4.57 2.89
C ILE A 143 -0.04 -3.96 2.14
N GLY A 144 0.66 -2.98 2.75
CA GLY A 144 1.86 -2.40 2.14
C GLY A 144 2.93 -3.45 1.83
N ARG A 145 3.21 -4.37 2.76
CA ARG A 145 4.14 -5.49 2.52
C ARG A 145 3.65 -6.43 1.42
N GLU A 146 2.35 -6.75 1.42
CA GLU A 146 1.74 -7.59 0.38
C GLU A 146 1.93 -6.98 -1.01
N ARG A 147 1.74 -5.66 -1.16
CA ARG A 147 1.96 -4.96 -2.43
C ARG A 147 3.40 -5.00 -2.93
N ILE A 148 4.39 -4.99 -2.02
CA ILE A 148 5.81 -5.18 -2.38
C ILE A 148 6.04 -6.60 -2.92
N TYR A 149 5.47 -7.61 -2.28
CA TYR A 149 5.55 -9.00 -2.77
C TYR A 149 4.81 -9.19 -4.10
N ASP A 150 3.64 -8.55 -4.27
CA ASP A 150 2.91 -8.57 -5.55
C ASP A 150 3.75 -7.94 -6.66
N ALA A 151 4.41 -6.81 -6.40
CA ALA A 151 5.30 -6.16 -7.37
C ALA A 151 6.53 -7.04 -7.70
N GLU A 152 7.15 -7.69 -6.71
CA GLU A 152 8.23 -8.65 -6.95
C GLU A 152 7.78 -9.81 -7.83
N LYS A 153 6.61 -10.37 -7.52
CA LYS A 153 6.00 -11.48 -8.25
C LYS A 153 5.67 -11.07 -9.68
N GLY A 154 5.02 -9.90 -9.85
CA GLY A 154 4.63 -9.37 -11.15
C GLY A 154 5.81 -9.19 -12.10
N VAL A 155 6.91 -8.59 -11.62
CA VAL A 155 8.13 -8.43 -12.44
C VAL A 155 8.72 -9.78 -12.88
N LYS A 156 8.70 -10.79 -12.00
CA LYS A 156 9.19 -12.14 -12.35
C LYS A 156 8.26 -12.85 -13.34
N GLU A 157 6.95 -12.77 -13.14
CA GLU A 157 5.95 -13.36 -14.03
C GLU A 157 5.99 -12.72 -15.42
N TRP A 158 6.11 -11.39 -15.49
CA TRP A 158 6.30 -10.67 -16.74
C TRP A 158 7.57 -11.15 -17.48
N ALA A 159 8.71 -11.26 -16.79
CA ALA A 159 9.95 -11.69 -17.40
C ALA A 159 9.86 -13.13 -17.94
N MET A 160 9.15 -14.03 -17.25
CA MET A 160 8.89 -15.38 -17.72
C MET A 160 8.00 -15.41 -18.98
N ALA A 161 6.94 -14.63 -18.99
CA ALA A 161 5.99 -14.57 -20.11
C ALA A 161 6.66 -14.07 -21.40
N GLU A 162 7.57 -13.10 -21.29
CA GLU A 162 8.30 -12.50 -22.40
C GLU A 162 9.63 -13.20 -22.72
N ASN A 163 9.93 -14.32 -22.07
CA ASN A 163 11.21 -15.07 -22.21
C ASN A 163 12.46 -14.24 -21.91
N TYR A 164 12.36 -13.24 -21.04
CA TYR A 164 13.51 -12.51 -20.53
C TYR A 164 14.24 -13.28 -19.43
N ASN A 165 15.51 -12.95 -19.22
CA ASN A 165 16.25 -13.46 -18.06
C ASN A 165 15.60 -12.96 -16.78
N LEU A 166 15.38 -13.85 -15.82
CA LEU A 166 14.72 -13.53 -14.55
C LEU A 166 15.45 -12.40 -13.84
N PRO A 167 14.72 -11.33 -13.50
CA PRO A 167 15.26 -10.23 -12.72
C PRO A 167 15.37 -10.61 -11.24
N GLU A 168 16.32 -9.98 -10.55
CA GLU A 168 16.52 -10.11 -9.11
C GLU A 168 15.99 -8.85 -8.41
N VAL A 169 15.06 -9.00 -7.48
CA VAL A 169 14.66 -7.89 -6.60
C VAL A 169 15.64 -7.84 -5.44
N ILE A 170 16.48 -6.80 -5.40
CA ILE A 170 17.57 -6.66 -4.44
C ILE A 170 17.21 -5.86 -3.20
N TYR A 171 16.16 -5.03 -3.28
CA TYR A 171 15.68 -4.22 -2.18
C TYR A 171 14.24 -3.77 -2.43
N GLY A 172 13.46 -3.63 -1.36
CA GLY A 172 12.12 -3.03 -1.37
C GLY A 172 11.92 -2.14 -0.16
N ASP A 173 11.28 -0.99 -0.36
CA ASP A 173 10.97 -0.04 0.72
C ASP A 173 9.63 0.64 0.47
N THR A 174 8.73 0.47 1.41
CA THR A 174 7.41 1.12 1.51
C THR A 174 6.53 0.96 0.26
N ASP A 175 6.88 1.62 -0.86
CA ASP A 175 6.14 1.69 -2.13
C ASP A 175 7.04 1.55 -3.36
N SER A 176 8.26 1.08 -3.17
CA SER A 176 9.23 0.91 -4.25
C SER A 176 9.99 -0.40 -4.13
N VAL A 177 10.38 -0.96 -5.28
CA VAL A 177 11.26 -2.11 -5.40
C VAL A 177 12.44 -1.78 -6.31
N PHE A 178 13.63 -2.23 -5.92
CA PHE A 178 14.83 -2.11 -6.75
C PHE A 178 15.06 -3.43 -7.47
N VAL A 179 14.96 -3.39 -8.77
CA VAL A 179 15.07 -4.55 -9.64
C VAL A 179 16.40 -4.52 -10.38
N LYS A 180 17.15 -5.60 -10.29
CA LYS A 180 18.38 -5.82 -11.05
C LYS A 180 18.06 -6.70 -12.24
N PHE A 181 18.06 -6.11 -13.43
CA PHE A 181 17.93 -6.85 -14.67
C PHE A 181 19.25 -7.50 -15.08
N SER A 182 19.18 -8.62 -15.78
CA SER A 182 20.34 -9.26 -16.38
C SER A 182 20.91 -8.38 -17.50
N ARG A 183 22.23 -8.25 -17.54
CA ARG A 183 22.94 -7.63 -18.66
C ARG A 183 23.04 -8.54 -19.91
N LYS A 184 22.62 -9.79 -19.78
CA LYS A 184 22.62 -10.76 -20.88
C LYS A 184 21.40 -10.51 -21.76
N HIS A 185 21.61 -10.20 -23.03
CA HIS A 185 20.55 -10.00 -24.00
C HIS A 185 19.74 -11.29 -24.17
N HIS A 186 18.43 -11.24 -24.11
CA HIS A 186 17.58 -12.44 -24.07
C HIS A 186 17.62 -13.28 -25.36
N GLU A 187 17.78 -12.65 -26.55
CA GLU A 187 17.83 -13.34 -27.83
C GLU A 187 19.25 -13.78 -28.20
N THR A 188 20.23 -12.88 -28.10
CA THR A 188 21.59 -13.11 -28.58
C THR A 188 22.48 -13.77 -27.57
N ASN A 189 22.08 -13.87 -26.31
CA ASN A 189 22.89 -14.37 -25.18
C ASN A 189 24.20 -13.59 -24.94
N GLN A 190 24.39 -12.47 -25.61
CA GLN A 190 25.56 -11.59 -25.44
C GLN A 190 25.49 -10.85 -24.11
N ILE A 191 26.64 -10.70 -23.43
CA ILE A 191 26.76 -9.84 -22.26
C ILE A 191 26.98 -8.42 -22.72
N LEU A 192 26.05 -7.52 -22.37
CA LEU A 192 26.10 -6.09 -22.68
C LEU A 192 26.87 -5.34 -21.59
N GLU A 193 27.59 -4.29 -21.99
CA GLU A 193 28.39 -3.47 -21.07
C GLU A 193 28.14 -1.96 -21.28
N GLY A 194 28.47 -1.17 -20.26
CA GLY A 194 28.41 0.28 -20.30
C GLY A 194 27.04 0.83 -20.70
N LYS A 195 27.04 1.72 -21.70
CA LYS A 195 25.82 2.40 -22.17
C LYS A 195 24.79 1.45 -22.82
N GLU A 196 25.24 0.38 -23.46
CA GLU A 196 24.35 -0.59 -24.10
C GLU A 196 23.58 -1.40 -23.05
N ALA A 197 24.25 -1.87 -22.01
CA ALA A 197 23.62 -2.53 -20.88
C ALA A 197 22.59 -1.63 -20.19
N LEU A 198 22.92 -0.34 -20.01
CA LEU A 198 22.01 0.63 -19.39
C LEU A 198 20.76 0.85 -20.25
N LYS A 199 20.94 1.06 -21.56
CA LYS A 199 19.80 1.22 -22.48
C LYS A 199 18.89 0.00 -22.49
N TYR A 200 19.48 -1.19 -22.52
CA TYR A 200 18.72 -2.44 -22.48
C TYR A 200 17.90 -2.59 -21.17
N CYS A 201 18.51 -2.35 -20.01
CA CYS A 201 17.82 -2.43 -18.74
C CYS A 201 16.70 -1.37 -18.62
N ILE A 202 16.91 -0.16 -19.13
CA ILE A 202 15.88 0.87 -19.18
C ILE A 202 14.72 0.43 -20.09
N CYS A 203 15.00 -0.14 -21.24
CA CYS A 203 13.99 -0.66 -22.16
C CYS A 203 13.15 -1.74 -21.47
N LEU A 204 13.77 -2.71 -20.78
CA LEU A 204 13.06 -3.73 -20.01
C LEU A 204 12.15 -3.12 -18.95
N LEU A 205 12.61 -2.10 -18.23
CA LEU A 205 11.80 -1.42 -17.21
C LEU A 205 10.54 -0.78 -17.81
N TYR A 206 10.68 -0.04 -18.91
CA TYR A 206 9.53 0.57 -19.59
C TYR A 206 8.55 -0.45 -20.17
N THR A 207 9.05 -1.59 -20.65
CA THR A 207 8.21 -2.67 -21.19
C THR A 207 7.42 -3.36 -20.06
N SER A 208 8.03 -3.54 -18.88
CA SER A 208 7.34 -4.10 -17.71
C SER A 208 6.26 -3.17 -17.15
N ASP A 209 6.49 -1.85 -17.19
CA ASP A 209 5.53 -0.84 -16.70
C ASP A 209 4.31 -0.72 -17.63
N ALA A 210 4.50 -0.90 -18.94
CA ALA A 210 3.42 -0.87 -19.93
C ALA A 210 2.53 -2.13 -19.91
N ALA A 211 2.95 -3.21 -19.26
CA ALA A 211 2.14 -4.43 -19.13
C ALA A 211 1.08 -4.33 -18.01
N ASP A 212 1.16 -3.29 -17.16
CA ASP A 212 0.24 -3.04 -16.03
C ASP A 212 -0.86 -2.00 -16.36
N GLU A 213 -0.89 -1.41 -17.58
CA GLU A 213 -1.96 -0.54 -18.10
C GLU A 213 -2.99 -1.36 -18.91
#